data_29fc72fa23300cc36c62975646894cae
#
_entry.id   29fc72fa23300cc36c62975646894cae
#
_cell.length_a   1.000
_cell.length_b   1.000
_cell.length_c   1.000
_cell.angle_alpha   90.00
_cell.angle_beta   90.00
_cell.angle_gamma   90.00
#
_symmetry.space_group_name_H-M   'P 1'
#
loop_
_entity.id
_entity.type
_entity.pdbx_description
1 polymer ?
#
loop_
_entity_poly.entity_id
_entity_poly.type
_entity_poly.pdbx_seq_one_letter_code
_entity_poly.pdbx_strand_id
1 'polypeptide(L)'
;MKTKSWLTGMAAVLLSVSLLAAGCSNNGNNKASSSNTPAETQPEAEAPLEITWANNWNAPEADNNYVQKFIEQKFNVKIKNVKFEIATWKEQLGVMLASGNIPDVLAVDGTVGDMVQWADQGVIASIPVEDIKTYMPKYVADVESIDPKAWDAGNYNGKNWGVPKVWSNGSTGFMPAYNGQWLKAIGYSEAPKDLAELEDVLTKFTNSDPDGNGKKDTYGMSGRGKDAQMQMFNPIFAAYGVNPFQFKLNAEGKVEYGAITEEARAGLALLSKWFKAGIIDPEFVTDDNGSIQNKFISLRTGMFDTGMWHHLYKDGYFGQVSADKGIELVPGSPLTGPDGKQYAFSNGALQPPIFFGVQLEKDDKKRQKILEILEYVATDKEGYLTSTFGKEGVTYNLEGDLAVAVEDPAETLAALGVGFYNPLGGKVEAMTKYHFSADKIAFRDKYTKIDGLTVLTDLMQSTVMTTKAQYETILSTLQTQYYIKAITGEADTDKAFDDFKAQWLKSGGQAELDEAQKIYEERSK
;
A
#
# COMPACT_ATOMS: atom_id res chain seq x y z
N MET A 1 24.51 -2.62 -49.24
CA MET A 1 25.73 -2.10 -49.92
C MET A 1 26.70 -1.57 -48.88
N LYS A 2 27.91 -2.15 -48.97
CA LYS A 2 29.20 -1.75 -48.36
C LYS A 2 29.37 -1.82 -46.85
N THR A 3 29.84 -2.96 -46.46
CA THR A 3 30.83 -3.32 -45.43
C THR A 3 32.04 -2.36 -45.34
N LYS A 4 32.54 -2.11 -44.13
CA LYS A 4 34.00 -2.08 -43.91
C LYS A 4 34.28 -2.37 -42.42
N SER A 5 34.88 -3.53 -42.22
CA SER A 5 35.69 -3.95 -41.09
C SER A 5 37.00 -3.17 -41.04
N TRP A 6 37.58 -2.97 -39.86
CA TRP A 6 39.03 -2.99 -39.67
C TRP A 6 39.39 -3.43 -38.25
N LEU A 7 40.22 -4.42 -38.24
CA LEU A 7 40.87 -5.13 -37.15
C LEU A 7 42.19 -4.44 -36.74
N THR A 8 42.61 -4.84 -35.55
CA THR A 8 43.98 -5.02 -35.02
C THR A 8 44.67 -3.89 -34.27
N GLY A 9 45.21 -4.29 -33.12
CA GLY A 9 46.29 -3.62 -32.40
C GLY A 9 46.48 -4.09 -30.96
N MET A 10 47.00 -5.33 -30.81
CA MET A 10 47.56 -5.87 -29.58
C MET A 10 48.92 -5.18 -29.29
N ALA A 11 49.19 -4.75 -28.04
CA ALA A 11 50.53 -4.65 -27.53
C ALA A 11 50.53 -4.74 -25.99
N ALA A 12 51.14 -5.80 -25.48
CA ALA A 12 51.51 -6.03 -24.10
C ALA A 12 52.92 -5.50 -23.86
N VAL A 13 53.17 -4.87 -22.72
CA VAL A 13 54.53 -4.75 -22.15
C VAL A 13 54.45 -4.69 -20.59
N LEU A 14 54.88 -5.68 -20.01
CA LEU A 14 55.72 -6.10 -18.89
C LEU A 14 56.24 -5.04 -17.89
N LEU A 15 56.07 -5.46 -16.64
CA LEU A 15 56.92 -5.36 -15.42
C LEU A 15 58.04 -4.35 -15.35
N SER A 16 58.10 -3.66 -14.17
CA SER A 16 59.38 -3.57 -13.42
C SER A 16 59.11 -3.29 -11.92
N VAL A 17 59.56 -4.23 -11.15
CA VAL A 17 59.80 -4.19 -9.68
C VAL A 17 61.07 -3.38 -9.42
N SER A 18 61.09 -2.52 -8.42
CA SER A 18 62.33 -2.01 -7.85
C SER A 18 62.17 -1.86 -6.32
N LEU A 19 62.72 -2.83 -5.61
CA LEU A 19 63.19 -2.70 -4.23
C LEU A 19 64.50 -1.91 -4.24
N LEU A 20 64.66 -1.01 -3.30
CA LEU A 20 65.99 -0.68 -2.78
C LEU A 20 65.90 -0.30 -1.30
N ALA A 21 66.68 -1.04 -0.55
CA ALA A 21 66.83 -0.93 0.88
C ALA A 21 68.10 -0.08 1.24
N ALA A 22 68.06 0.39 2.46
CA ALA A 22 69.19 0.61 3.41
C ALA A 22 70.18 1.75 3.18
N GLY A 23 70.34 2.51 4.25
CA GLY A 23 71.44 3.39 4.48
C GLY A 23 71.47 3.86 5.94
N CYS A 24 72.20 3.13 6.82
CA CYS A 24 72.55 3.54 8.17
C CYS A 24 73.70 4.55 8.19
N SER A 25 73.72 5.51 9.13
CA SER A 25 74.92 5.97 9.85
C SER A 25 74.52 7.09 10.81
N ASN A 26 74.57 6.93 12.03
CA ASN A 26 75.48 6.92 13.17
C ASN A 26 75.72 8.30 13.84
N ASN A 27 75.45 8.29 15.12
CA ASN A 27 76.14 8.95 16.23
C ASN A 27 75.63 10.33 16.71
N GLY A 28 75.30 10.33 18.01
CA GLY A 28 75.17 11.53 18.85
C GLY A 28 74.40 11.28 20.15
N ASN A 29 75.13 10.84 21.20
CA ASN A 29 74.66 10.71 22.59
C ASN A 29 73.93 11.97 23.11
N ASN A 30 72.74 11.80 23.71
CA ASN A 30 72.45 12.49 24.99
C ASN A 30 71.31 11.74 25.71
N LYS A 31 71.54 11.37 26.94
CA LYS A 31 70.63 10.80 27.91
C LYS A 31 69.60 11.85 28.32
N ALA A 32 68.30 11.53 28.11
CA ALA A 32 67.20 12.14 28.87
C ALA A 32 66.18 11.05 29.17
N SER A 33 65.74 11.01 30.39
CA SER A 33 64.88 10.08 31.08
C SER A 33 63.57 9.83 30.31
N SER A 34 63.24 8.57 29.97
CA SER A 34 61.97 8.16 29.41
C SER A 34 60.95 7.90 30.52
N SER A 35 59.96 8.76 30.65
CA SER A 35 58.73 8.40 31.30
C SER A 35 57.89 7.65 30.24
N ASN A 36 57.82 6.33 30.38
CA ASN A 36 56.82 5.52 29.62
C ASN A 36 55.44 5.81 30.16
N THR A 37 54.69 6.70 29.49
CA THR A 37 53.25 6.71 29.54
C THR A 37 52.78 5.74 28.45
N PRO A 38 51.97 4.72 28.74
CA PRO A 38 51.35 3.90 27.69
C PRO A 38 50.50 4.82 26.82
N ALA A 39 50.76 4.84 25.53
CA ALA A 39 49.82 5.44 24.57
C ALA A 39 48.48 4.71 24.71
N GLU A 40 47.47 5.42 25.16
CA GLU A 40 46.07 4.96 24.99
C GLU A 40 45.86 4.71 23.51
N THR A 41 45.79 3.45 23.15
CA THR A 41 45.28 3.03 21.83
C THR A 41 43.83 3.50 21.75
N GLN A 42 43.60 4.58 21.03
CA GLN A 42 42.23 4.93 20.61
C GLN A 42 41.66 3.69 19.91
N PRO A 43 40.44 3.27 20.25
CA PRO A 43 39.79 2.19 19.54
C PRO A 43 39.75 2.54 18.04
N GLU A 44 40.31 1.67 17.22
CA GLU A 44 40.23 1.79 15.78
C GLU A 44 38.75 1.87 15.41
N ALA A 45 38.33 2.94 14.72
CA ALA A 45 36.93 3.13 14.35
C ALA A 45 36.47 1.92 13.51
N GLU A 46 35.42 1.24 13.98
CA GLU A 46 34.90 0.05 13.33
C GLU A 46 34.50 0.39 11.88
N ALA A 47 34.91 -0.42 10.91
CA ALA A 47 34.58 -0.21 9.50
C ALA A 47 33.06 -0.21 9.29
N PRO A 48 32.52 0.67 8.41
CA PRO A 48 31.09 0.72 8.13
C PRO A 48 30.56 -0.63 7.66
N LEU A 49 29.39 -1.02 8.17
CA LEU A 49 28.70 -2.22 7.76
C LEU A 49 28.02 -2.00 6.41
N GLU A 50 28.31 -2.83 5.42
CA GLU A 50 27.65 -2.73 4.09
C GLU A 50 26.26 -3.33 4.12
N ILE A 51 25.27 -2.58 3.61
CA ILE A 51 23.86 -2.98 3.50
C ILE A 51 23.39 -2.78 2.06
N THR A 52 22.85 -3.82 1.43
CA THR A 52 22.19 -3.74 0.13
C THR A 52 20.70 -3.48 0.32
N TRP A 53 20.23 -2.31 -0.13
CA TRP A 53 18.86 -1.85 0.07
C TRP A 53 18.08 -1.82 -1.25
N ALA A 54 17.05 -2.66 -1.37
CA ALA A 54 16.19 -2.73 -2.54
C ALA A 54 14.81 -2.10 -2.26
N ASN A 55 14.35 -1.26 -3.18
CA ASN A 55 13.01 -0.69 -3.16
C ASN A 55 12.52 -0.45 -4.60
N ASN A 56 11.20 -0.63 -4.84
CA ASN A 56 10.56 -0.35 -6.12
C ASN A 56 9.82 1.01 -6.14
N TRP A 57 9.86 1.76 -5.04
CA TRP A 57 9.27 3.10 -4.93
C TRP A 57 10.33 4.15 -4.66
N ASN A 58 10.05 5.38 -5.11
CA ASN A 58 10.85 6.58 -4.82
C ASN A 58 12.35 6.40 -5.12
N ALA A 59 12.68 5.75 -6.24
CA ALA A 59 14.06 5.54 -6.64
C ALA A 59 14.84 6.88 -6.68
N PRO A 60 15.98 6.99 -5.98
CA PRO A 60 16.76 8.22 -6.00
C PRO A 60 17.41 8.45 -7.36
N GLU A 61 17.55 9.70 -7.77
CA GLU A 61 18.23 10.08 -9.01
C GLU A 61 19.69 9.62 -9.02
N ALA A 62 20.37 9.73 -7.88
CA ALA A 62 21.77 9.33 -7.72
C ALA A 62 22.02 8.63 -6.38
N ASP A 63 23.07 7.83 -6.35
CA ASP A 63 23.64 7.30 -5.12
C ASP A 63 24.38 8.40 -4.34
N ASN A 64 24.64 8.16 -3.06
CA ASN A 64 25.24 9.13 -2.14
C ASN A 64 24.40 10.44 -2.01
N ASN A 65 23.07 10.31 -2.14
CA ASN A 65 22.12 11.40 -1.93
C ASN A 65 22.07 11.83 -0.46
N TYR A 66 21.30 12.88 -0.16
CA TYR A 66 21.23 13.48 1.18
C TYR A 66 20.75 12.49 2.25
N VAL A 67 19.61 11.81 2.00
CA VAL A 67 19.02 10.86 2.96
C VAL A 67 19.94 9.65 3.16
N GLN A 68 20.57 9.13 2.10
CA GLN A 68 21.54 8.05 2.20
C GLN A 68 22.69 8.41 3.12
N LYS A 69 23.33 9.55 2.90
CA LYS A 69 24.45 10.03 3.72
C LYS A 69 24.05 10.24 5.17
N PHE A 70 22.87 10.78 5.40
CA PHE A 70 22.33 11.00 6.74
C PHE A 70 22.23 9.66 7.51
N ILE A 71 21.67 8.61 6.89
CA ILE A 71 21.57 7.28 7.50
C ILE A 71 22.94 6.65 7.67
N GLU A 72 23.79 6.70 6.65
CA GLU A 72 25.16 6.13 6.67
C GLU A 72 26.00 6.72 7.81
N GLN A 73 25.94 8.03 8.01
CA GLN A 73 26.66 8.71 9.08
C GLN A 73 26.10 8.38 10.47
N LYS A 74 24.77 8.35 10.60
CA LYS A 74 24.12 8.07 11.89
C LYS A 74 24.41 6.66 12.42
N PHE A 75 24.42 5.68 11.52
CA PHE A 75 24.48 4.25 11.89
C PHE A 75 25.83 3.58 11.61
N ASN A 76 26.82 4.31 11.11
CA ASN A 76 28.11 3.78 10.65
C ASN A 76 27.90 2.61 9.67
N VAL A 77 27.13 2.85 8.62
CA VAL A 77 26.84 1.88 7.56
C VAL A 77 27.20 2.43 6.19
N LYS A 78 27.29 1.56 5.18
CA LYS A 78 27.40 1.92 3.78
C LYS A 78 26.28 1.26 3.02
N ILE A 79 25.41 2.05 2.38
CA ILE A 79 24.22 1.55 1.67
C ILE A 79 24.53 1.43 0.17
N LYS A 80 24.26 0.24 -0.37
CA LYS A 80 24.25 -0.02 -1.81
C LYS A 80 22.80 -0.05 -2.28
N ASN A 81 22.41 0.91 -3.10
CA ASN A 81 21.04 1.00 -3.61
C ASN A 81 20.79 -0.02 -4.73
N VAL A 82 19.66 -0.70 -4.65
CA VAL A 82 19.08 -1.53 -5.71
C VAL A 82 17.74 -0.90 -6.08
N LYS A 83 17.71 -0.23 -7.23
CA LYS A 83 16.55 0.52 -7.73
C LYS A 83 15.85 -0.29 -8.80
N PHE A 84 14.54 -0.42 -8.69
CA PHE A 84 13.71 -1.12 -9.67
C PHE A 84 12.78 -0.14 -10.38
N GLU A 85 12.50 -0.42 -11.64
CA GLU A 85 11.42 0.23 -12.37
C GLU A 85 10.08 -0.31 -11.89
N ILE A 86 9.15 0.59 -11.51
CA ILE A 86 7.84 0.22 -10.92
C ILE A 86 7.09 -0.81 -11.76
N ALA A 87 7.11 -0.67 -13.09
CA ALA A 87 6.35 -1.55 -13.99
C ALA A 87 6.93 -2.97 -14.12
N THR A 88 8.23 -3.16 -13.86
CA THR A 88 8.98 -4.41 -14.14
C THR A 88 9.79 -4.91 -12.95
N TRP A 89 9.51 -4.40 -11.74
CA TRP A 89 10.30 -4.74 -10.57
C TRP A 89 10.30 -6.24 -10.24
N LYS A 90 9.18 -6.94 -10.48
CA LYS A 90 9.10 -8.38 -10.20
C LYS A 90 10.03 -9.21 -11.08
N GLU A 91 10.07 -8.90 -12.37
CA GLU A 91 10.98 -9.57 -13.31
C GLU A 91 12.44 -9.26 -12.95
N GLN A 92 12.77 -8.00 -12.66
CA GLN A 92 14.12 -7.58 -12.29
C GLN A 92 14.58 -8.26 -10.99
N LEU A 93 13.73 -8.26 -9.95
CA LEU A 93 14.00 -8.95 -8.70
C LEU A 93 14.14 -10.46 -8.92
N GLY A 94 13.26 -11.07 -9.72
CA GLY A 94 13.33 -12.50 -10.03
C GLY A 94 14.67 -12.92 -10.65
N VAL A 95 15.21 -12.12 -11.57
CA VAL A 95 16.55 -12.34 -12.17
C VAL A 95 17.65 -12.21 -11.10
N MET A 96 17.56 -11.24 -10.20
CA MET A 96 18.54 -11.05 -9.11
C MET A 96 18.53 -12.25 -8.14
N LEU A 97 17.35 -12.67 -7.68
CA LEU A 97 17.20 -13.80 -6.77
C LEU A 97 17.72 -15.10 -7.40
N ALA A 98 17.38 -15.35 -8.67
CA ALA A 98 17.85 -16.53 -9.42
C ALA A 98 19.37 -16.56 -9.63
N SER A 99 20.03 -15.39 -9.69
CA SER A 99 21.49 -15.27 -9.79
C SER A 99 22.22 -15.32 -8.46
N GLY A 100 21.49 -15.42 -7.33
CA GLY A 100 22.05 -15.39 -5.99
C GLY A 100 22.46 -14.00 -5.50
N ASN A 101 22.14 -12.93 -6.23
CA ASN A 101 22.37 -11.55 -5.81
C ASN A 101 21.21 -11.05 -4.94
N ILE A 102 21.11 -11.57 -3.71
CA ILE A 102 19.97 -11.30 -2.82
C ILE A 102 20.24 -10.02 -2.01
N PRO A 103 19.41 -8.96 -2.13
CA PRO A 103 19.55 -7.76 -1.30
C PRO A 103 19.33 -8.06 0.19
N ASP A 104 19.98 -7.27 1.08
CA ASP A 104 19.76 -7.42 2.52
C ASP A 104 18.34 -6.96 2.91
N VAL A 105 17.87 -5.85 2.33
CA VAL A 105 16.53 -5.32 2.54
C VAL A 105 15.74 -5.35 1.22
N LEU A 106 14.56 -5.95 1.25
CA LEU A 106 13.61 -6.01 0.14
C LEU A 106 12.34 -5.24 0.54
N ALA A 107 12.39 -3.92 0.40
CA ALA A 107 11.25 -3.01 0.64
C ALA A 107 10.39 -2.88 -0.63
N VAL A 108 9.93 -4.02 -1.16
CA VAL A 108 9.16 -4.11 -2.40
C VAL A 108 7.68 -4.44 -2.14
N ASP A 109 6.82 -4.21 -3.12
CA ASP A 109 5.39 -4.54 -3.05
C ASP A 109 5.11 -6.02 -3.33
N GLY A 110 5.87 -6.89 -2.66
CA GLY A 110 5.62 -8.32 -2.70
C GLY A 110 4.25 -8.67 -2.09
N THR A 111 3.60 -9.68 -2.63
CA THR A 111 2.36 -10.24 -2.08
C THR A 111 2.66 -11.32 -1.03
N VAL A 112 1.63 -11.77 -0.31
CA VAL A 112 1.75 -12.96 0.57
C VAL A 112 2.16 -14.20 -0.24
N GLY A 113 1.68 -14.32 -1.48
CA GLY A 113 2.10 -15.39 -2.40
C GLY A 113 3.59 -15.31 -2.77
N ASP A 114 4.10 -14.10 -3.04
CA ASP A 114 5.54 -13.88 -3.27
C ASP A 114 6.35 -14.26 -2.03
N MET A 115 5.89 -13.89 -0.82
CA MET A 115 6.53 -14.27 0.45
C MET A 115 6.67 -15.79 0.59
N VAL A 116 5.58 -16.52 0.35
CA VAL A 116 5.59 -18.00 0.42
C VAL A 116 6.59 -18.58 -0.57
N GLN A 117 6.52 -18.12 -1.82
CA GLN A 117 7.42 -18.58 -2.87
C GLN A 117 8.89 -18.32 -2.50
N TRP A 118 9.22 -17.13 -2.03
CA TRP A 118 10.59 -16.75 -1.67
C TRP A 118 11.08 -17.49 -0.42
N ALA A 119 10.19 -17.74 0.56
CA ALA A 119 10.50 -18.54 1.74
C ALA A 119 10.81 -19.99 1.36
N ASP A 120 9.98 -20.63 0.51
CA ASP A 120 10.18 -22.00 0.04
C ASP A 120 11.44 -22.14 -0.84
N GLN A 121 11.78 -21.10 -1.60
CA GLN A 121 13.02 -21.03 -2.37
C GLN A 121 14.25 -20.77 -1.51
N GLY A 122 14.09 -20.41 -0.22
CA GLY A 122 15.19 -20.09 0.69
C GLY A 122 15.95 -18.82 0.31
N VAL A 123 15.30 -17.84 -0.31
CA VAL A 123 15.92 -16.55 -0.71
C VAL A 123 15.62 -15.41 0.26
N ILE A 124 14.59 -15.52 1.10
CA ILE A 124 14.33 -14.58 2.19
C ILE A 124 14.62 -15.20 3.56
N ALA A 125 14.91 -14.35 4.54
CA ALA A 125 15.19 -14.71 5.93
C ALA A 125 13.92 -14.78 6.77
N SER A 126 13.83 -15.76 7.65
CA SER A 126 12.92 -15.67 8.80
C SER A 126 13.54 -14.75 9.87
N ILE A 127 12.75 -13.78 10.36
CA ILE A 127 13.19 -12.83 11.38
C ILE A 127 12.47 -13.12 12.69
N PRO A 128 13.19 -13.39 13.80
CA PRO A 128 12.53 -13.59 15.09
C PRO A 128 11.68 -12.37 15.48
N VAL A 129 10.43 -12.59 15.89
CA VAL A 129 9.55 -11.51 16.36
C VAL A 129 10.15 -10.75 17.52
N GLU A 130 10.88 -11.45 18.42
CA GLU A 130 11.55 -10.85 19.57
C GLU A 130 12.68 -9.87 19.16
N ASP A 131 13.37 -10.13 18.04
CA ASP A 131 14.36 -9.17 17.51
C ASP A 131 13.66 -7.89 17.05
N ILE A 132 12.54 -8.02 16.33
CA ILE A 132 11.77 -6.86 15.87
C ILE A 132 11.24 -6.08 17.07
N LYS A 133 10.65 -6.73 18.08
CA LYS A 133 10.18 -6.10 19.32
C LYS A 133 11.31 -5.40 20.09
N THR A 134 12.51 -5.99 20.08
CA THR A 134 13.68 -5.45 20.79
C THR A 134 14.24 -4.20 20.10
N TYR A 135 14.38 -4.25 18.78
CA TYR A 135 15.05 -3.20 18.01
C TYR A 135 14.11 -2.19 17.35
N MET A 136 12.77 -2.49 17.31
CA MET A 136 11.74 -1.61 16.77
C MET A 136 10.58 -1.38 17.76
N PRO A 137 10.82 -1.05 19.04
CA PRO A 137 9.76 -1.06 20.06
C PRO A 137 8.67 -0.02 19.86
N LYS A 138 8.99 1.18 19.36
CA LYS A 138 7.97 2.22 19.10
C LYS A 138 7.14 1.88 17.87
N TYR A 139 7.78 1.37 16.82
CA TYR A 139 7.09 0.93 15.64
C TYR A 139 6.14 -0.24 15.93
N VAL A 140 6.60 -1.23 16.70
CA VAL A 140 5.77 -2.37 17.13
C VAL A 140 4.56 -1.90 17.93
N ALA A 141 4.75 -0.99 18.88
CA ALA A 141 3.65 -0.43 19.68
C ALA A 141 2.60 0.27 18.80
N ASP A 142 3.03 1.02 17.77
CA ASP A 142 2.14 1.66 16.81
C ASP A 142 1.38 0.62 15.97
N VAL A 143 2.08 -0.36 15.41
CA VAL A 143 1.52 -1.45 14.61
C VAL A 143 0.47 -2.23 15.37
N GLU A 144 0.77 -2.69 16.59
CA GLU A 144 -0.14 -3.48 17.43
C GLU A 144 -1.34 -2.65 17.91
N SER A 145 -1.21 -1.31 17.98
CA SER A 145 -2.33 -0.42 18.28
C SER A 145 -3.32 -0.27 17.12
N ILE A 146 -2.84 -0.38 15.88
CA ILE A 146 -3.66 -0.30 14.66
C ILE A 146 -4.32 -1.65 14.39
N ASP A 147 -3.55 -2.72 14.42
CA ASP A 147 -4.04 -4.09 14.21
C ASP A 147 -3.22 -5.11 15.04
N PRO A 148 -3.79 -5.67 16.11
CA PRO A 148 -3.13 -6.71 16.91
C PRO A 148 -2.75 -7.97 16.12
N LYS A 149 -3.37 -8.19 14.95
CA LYS A 149 -3.10 -9.33 14.04
C LYS A 149 -2.03 -9.02 13.00
N ALA A 150 -1.32 -7.90 13.10
CA ALA A 150 -0.31 -7.49 12.12
C ALA A 150 0.77 -8.56 11.87
N TRP A 151 1.07 -9.39 12.87
CA TRP A 151 2.04 -10.49 12.75
C TRP A 151 1.57 -11.63 11.84
N ASP A 152 0.26 -11.76 11.61
CA ASP A 152 -0.30 -12.81 10.74
C ASP A 152 0.18 -12.64 9.29
N ALA A 153 0.35 -11.39 8.84
CA ALA A 153 0.79 -11.07 7.48
C ALA A 153 2.19 -11.62 7.14
N GLY A 154 3.05 -11.78 8.15
CA GLY A 154 4.41 -12.33 8.01
C GLY A 154 4.52 -13.80 8.40
N ASN A 155 3.45 -14.45 8.86
CA ASN A 155 3.53 -15.80 9.40
C ASN A 155 3.31 -16.87 8.31
N TYR A 156 4.31 -17.71 8.12
CA TYR A 156 4.23 -18.89 7.26
C TYR A 156 5.05 -20.03 7.85
N ASN A 157 4.47 -21.25 7.95
CA ASN A 157 5.09 -22.43 8.55
C ASN A 157 5.64 -22.17 9.96
N GLY A 158 4.91 -21.39 10.79
CA GLY A 158 5.28 -21.09 12.17
C GLY A 158 6.50 -20.16 12.32
N LYS A 159 6.94 -19.52 11.25
CA LYS A 159 8.03 -18.53 11.23
C LYS A 159 7.49 -17.18 10.77
N ASN A 160 8.12 -16.10 11.26
CA ASN A 160 7.87 -14.75 10.78
C ASN A 160 8.88 -14.38 9.69
N TRP A 161 8.40 -13.93 8.53
CA TRP A 161 9.20 -13.70 7.33
C TRP A 161 9.44 -12.23 7.02
N GLY A 162 9.25 -11.33 7.97
CA GLY A 162 9.58 -9.94 7.78
C GLY A 162 9.07 -9.01 8.87
N VAL A 163 9.32 -7.71 8.70
CA VAL A 163 8.75 -6.68 9.55
C VAL A 163 7.32 -6.38 9.09
N PRO A 164 6.31 -6.54 9.96
CA PRO A 164 4.92 -6.26 9.59
C PRO A 164 4.77 -4.81 9.13
N LYS A 165 3.95 -4.59 8.13
CA LYS A 165 3.66 -3.27 7.60
C LYS A 165 2.17 -3.02 7.70
N VAL A 166 1.77 -1.93 8.35
CA VAL A 166 0.37 -1.51 8.47
C VAL A 166 0.18 -0.15 7.83
N TRP A 167 -1.02 0.08 7.34
CA TRP A 167 -1.43 1.35 6.79
C TRP A 167 -2.74 1.79 7.45
N SER A 168 -2.67 2.72 8.38
CA SER A 168 -3.82 3.16 9.17
C SER A 168 -4.98 3.66 8.31
N ASN A 169 -4.69 4.36 7.20
CA ASN A 169 -5.74 4.79 6.26
C ASN A 169 -6.39 3.62 5.50
N GLY A 170 -5.75 2.47 5.41
CA GLY A 170 -6.33 1.25 4.81
C GLY A 170 -7.43 0.65 5.67
N SER A 171 -7.37 0.82 7.00
CA SER A 171 -8.42 0.39 7.94
C SER A 171 -9.62 1.33 7.96
N THR A 172 -9.49 2.54 7.41
CA THR A 172 -10.61 3.47 7.31
C THR A 172 -11.59 3.01 6.23
N GLY A 173 -12.88 3.18 6.49
CA GLY A 173 -13.89 2.80 5.51
C GLY A 173 -13.78 3.57 4.20
N PHE A 174 -14.21 2.94 3.11
CA PHE A 174 -14.47 3.64 1.87
C PHE A 174 -15.63 4.60 2.08
N MET A 175 -15.47 5.80 1.54
CA MET A 175 -16.39 6.90 1.71
C MET A 175 -16.56 7.60 0.38
N PRO A 176 -17.76 7.54 -0.23
CA PRO A 176 -17.99 8.15 -1.52
C PRO A 176 -17.85 9.67 -1.46
N ALA A 177 -17.47 10.26 -2.59
CA ALA A 177 -17.52 11.69 -2.84
C ALA A 177 -18.70 12.02 -3.75
N TYR A 178 -19.41 13.10 -3.43
CA TYR A 178 -20.48 13.66 -4.25
C TYR A 178 -20.09 15.02 -4.78
N ASN A 179 -20.59 15.35 -5.98
CA ASN A 179 -20.50 16.70 -6.52
C ASN A 179 -21.45 17.64 -5.75
N GLY A 180 -20.89 18.57 -4.97
CA GLY A 180 -21.64 19.45 -4.08
C GLY A 180 -22.50 20.47 -4.84
N GLN A 181 -22.06 20.94 -6.01
CA GLN A 181 -22.88 21.81 -6.85
C GLN A 181 -24.13 21.06 -7.36
N TRP A 182 -23.97 19.79 -7.76
CA TRP A 182 -25.07 18.97 -8.22
C TRP A 182 -26.07 18.65 -7.09
N LEU A 183 -25.56 18.34 -5.87
CA LEU A 183 -26.42 18.16 -4.70
C LEU A 183 -27.30 19.41 -4.48
N LYS A 184 -26.68 20.59 -4.47
CA LYS A 184 -27.41 21.87 -4.30
C LYS A 184 -28.40 22.11 -5.42
N ALA A 185 -28.03 21.82 -6.67
CA ALA A 185 -28.93 22.00 -7.84
C ALA A 185 -30.18 21.12 -7.76
N ILE A 186 -30.10 19.95 -7.14
CA ILE A 186 -31.25 19.03 -6.95
C ILE A 186 -31.95 19.19 -5.60
N GLY A 187 -31.55 20.19 -4.78
CA GLY A 187 -32.20 20.54 -3.51
C GLY A 187 -31.71 19.77 -2.28
N TYR A 188 -30.51 19.17 -2.35
CA TYR A 188 -29.85 18.52 -1.20
C TYR A 188 -28.78 19.44 -0.60
N SER A 189 -28.72 19.49 0.73
CA SER A 189 -27.66 20.22 1.49
C SER A 189 -26.57 19.31 2.03
N GLU A 190 -26.82 17.99 2.07
CA GLU A 190 -25.95 16.96 2.61
C GLU A 190 -25.91 15.75 1.69
N ALA A 191 -24.92 14.87 1.87
CA ALA A 191 -24.88 13.58 1.20
C ALA A 191 -26.01 12.65 1.69
N PRO A 192 -26.48 11.71 0.84
CA PRO A 192 -27.52 10.75 1.21
C PRO A 192 -27.06 9.83 2.35
N LYS A 193 -28.02 9.44 3.23
CA LYS A 193 -27.78 8.70 4.46
C LYS A 193 -28.16 7.21 4.37
N ASP A 194 -29.02 6.87 3.41
CA ASP A 194 -29.48 5.50 3.18
C ASP A 194 -29.65 5.23 1.68
N LEU A 195 -30.01 3.98 1.34
CA LEU A 195 -30.18 3.57 -0.05
C LEU A 195 -31.34 4.28 -0.76
N ALA A 196 -32.38 4.68 -0.04
CA ALA A 196 -33.54 5.36 -0.63
C ALA A 196 -33.20 6.81 -1.00
N GLU A 197 -32.53 7.54 -0.10
CA GLU A 197 -32.01 8.87 -0.41
C GLU A 197 -30.95 8.82 -1.51
N LEU A 198 -30.07 7.81 -1.51
CA LEU A 198 -29.08 7.62 -2.57
C LEU A 198 -29.76 7.39 -3.92
N GLU A 199 -30.79 6.55 -4.01
CA GLU A 199 -31.55 6.32 -5.24
C GLU A 199 -32.16 7.61 -5.76
N ASP A 200 -32.77 8.43 -4.89
CA ASP A 200 -33.35 9.72 -5.29
C ASP A 200 -32.28 10.70 -5.81
N VAL A 201 -31.16 10.83 -5.10
CA VAL A 201 -30.02 11.68 -5.50
C VAL A 201 -29.48 11.25 -6.87
N LEU A 202 -29.14 9.96 -7.02
CA LEU A 202 -28.58 9.45 -8.28
C LEU A 202 -29.55 9.55 -9.46
N THR A 203 -30.87 9.33 -9.21
CA THR A 203 -31.91 9.52 -10.20
C THR A 203 -32.00 10.98 -10.67
N LYS A 204 -31.93 11.93 -9.74
CA LYS A 204 -31.92 13.35 -10.06
C LYS A 204 -30.62 13.78 -10.76
N PHE A 205 -29.48 13.25 -10.38
CA PHE A 205 -28.23 13.49 -11.11
C PHE A 205 -28.32 13.07 -12.57
N THR A 206 -29.05 11.98 -12.84
CA THR A 206 -29.25 11.48 -14.22
C THR A 206 -30.28 12.27 -15.02
N ASN A 207 -31.32 12.77 -14.37
CA ASN A 207 -32.51 13.24 -15.11
C ASN A 207 -32.76 14.75 -14.99
N SER A 208 -32.08 15.50 -14.09
CA SER A 208 -32.39 16.89 -13.81
C SER A 208 -31.37 17.89 -14.37
N ASP A 209 -30.50 17.48 -15.30
CA ASP A 209 -29.46 18.34 -15.88
C ASP A 209 -28.69 19.13 -14.79
N PRO A 210 -28.03 18.46 -13.83
CA PRO A 210 -27.47 19.11 -12.66
C PRO A 210 -26.24 19.97 -12.96
N ASP A 211 -25.60 19.80 -14.11
CA ASP A 211 -24.51 20.64 -14.61
C ASP A 211 -24.99 21.84 -15.46
N GLY A 212 -26.29 21.88 -15.78
CA GLY A 212 -26.94 23.00 -16.46
C GLY A 212 -26.51 23.18 -17.91
N ASN A 213 -26.03 22.14 -18.57
CA ASN A 213 -25.53 22.22 -19.94
C ASN A 213 -26.63 22.02 -21.02
N GLY A 214 -27.85 21.71 -20.60
CA GLY A 214 -29.00 21.50 -21.48
C GLY A 214 -29.02 20.17 -22.23
N LYS A 215 -28.15 19.21 -21.82
CA LYS A 215 -28.06 17.89 -22.46
C LYS A 215 -28.41 16.79 -21.47
N LYS A 216 -28.71 15.62 -22.00
CA LYS A 216 -28.93 14.41 -21.21
C LYS A 216 -27.69 13.50 -21.31
N ASP A 217 -26.58 13.91 -20.68
CA ASP A 217 -25.29 13.26 -20.76
C ASP A 217 -24.67 12.98 -19.39
N THR A 218 -25.44 13.16 -18.31
CA THR A 218 -25.03 12.91 -16.93
C THR A 218 -25.60 11.58 -16.40
N TYR A 219 -24.84 10.94 -15.52
CA TYR A 219 -25.22 9.72 -14.81
C TYR A 219 -25.06 9.91 -13.30
N GLY A 220 -25.78 9.12 -12.51
CA GLY A 220 -25.63 9.13 -11.07
C GLY A 220 -24.25 8.70 -10.65
N MET A 221 -23.79 7.55 -11.16
CA MET A 221 -22.49 6.95 -10.81
C MET A 221 -21.97 6.03 -11.92
N SER A 222 -20.70 5.63 -11.80
CA SER A 222 -20.10 4.52 -12.54
C SER A 222 -19.44 3.51 -11.58
N GLY A 223 -19.00 2.37 -12.09
CA GLY A 223 -18.31 1.32 -11.37
C GLY A 223 -17.03 0.88 -12.07
N ARG A 224 -16.26 -0.01 -11.46
CA ARG A 224 -14.98 -0.52 -12.00
C ARG A 224 -15.14 -1.95 -12.50
N GLY A 225 -15.81 -2.13 -13.62
CA GLY A 225 -16.02 -3.47 -14.20
C GLY A 225 -14.74 -4.16 -14.68
N LYS A 226 -13.74 -3.37 -15.14
CA LYS A 226 -12.47 -3.90 -15.64
C LYS A 226 -11.58 -4.48 -14.53
N ASP A 227 -11.60 -3.88 -13.35
CA ASP A 227 -10.85 -4.30 -12.17
C ASP A 227 -11.75 -4.42 -10.94
N ALA A 228 -12.86 -5.11 -11.12
CA ALA A 228 -13.97 -5.26 -10.17
C ALA A 228 -13.56 -5.68 -8.76
N GLN A 229 -12.54 -6.53 -8.63
CA GLN A 229 -12.02 -6.99 -7.35
C GLN A 229 -11.52 -5.86 -6.44
N MET A 230 -11.08 -4.76 -7.03
CA MET A 230 -10.57 -3.63 -6.25
C MET A 230 -11.70 -2.74 -5.73
N GLN A 231 -12.78 -2.54 -6.52
CA GLN A 231 -13.82 -1.60 -6.15
C GLN A 231 -15.00 -1.65 -7.15
N MET A 232 -16.05 -2.38 -6.82
CA MET A 232 -17.25 -2.45 -7.65
C MET A 232 -18.49 -2.09 -6.82
N PHE A 233 -18.95 -0.84 -6.88
CA PHE A 233 -20.14 -0.35 -6.19
C PHE A 233 -20.11 -0.61 -4.67
N ASN A 234 -18.95 -0.42 -4.05
CA ASN A 234 -18.71 -0.72 -2.64
C ASN A 234 -19.75 -0.13 -1.67
N PRO A 235 -20.21 1.14 -1.80
CA PRO A 235 -21.20 1.70 -0.88
C PRO A 235 -22.52 0.96 -0.91
N ILE A 236 -22.90 0.42 -2.05
CA ILE A 236 -24.17 -0.30 -2.23
C ILE A 236 -24.09 -1.68 -1.57
N PHE A 237 -23.05 -2.46 -1.87
CA PHE A 237 -22.86 -3.75 -1.22
C PHE A 237 -22.61 -3.61 0.28
N ALA A 238 -21.85 -2.59 0.69
CA ALA A 238 -21.64 -2.31 2.12
C ALA A 238 -22.97 -2.05 2.84
N ALA A 239 -23.90 -1.30 2.27
CA ALA A 239 -25.22 -1.07 2.88
C ALA A 239 -26.00 -2.38 3.12
N TYR A 240 -25.70 -3.44 2.39
CA TYR A 240 -26.25 -4.79 2.65
C TYR A 240 -25.38 -5.61 3.62
N GLY A 241 -24.32 -5.04 4.21
CA GLY A 241 -23.43 -5.73 5.16
C GLY A 241 -22.49 -6.74 4.51
N VAL A 242 -22.15 -6.57 3.23
CA VAL A 242 -21.30 -7.49 2.50
C VAL A 242 -20.25 -6.76 1.66
N ASN A 243 -19.05 -7.35 1.59
CA ASN A 243 -18.12 -7.11 0.50
C ASN A 243 -18.05 -8.38 -0.36
N PRO A 244 -18.44 -8.31 -1.65
CA PRO A 244 -18.48 -9.47 -2.53
C PRO A 244 -17.12 -10.15 -2.78
N PHE A 245 -16.02 -9.49 -2.47
CA PHE A 245 -14.67 -9.98 -2.75
C PHE A 245 -13.90 -10.40 -1.49
N GLN A 246 -14.61 -10.64 -0.38
CA GLN A 246 -14.01 -10.93 0.92
C GLN A 246 -14.64 -12.15 1.58
N PHE A 247 -13.82 -12.84 2.38
CA PHE A 247 -14.30 -13.82 3.34
C PHE A 247 -14.87 -13.11 4.58
N LYS A 248 -15.98 -13.62 5.10
CA LYS A 248 -16.64 -13.12 6.32
C LYS A 248 -17.16 -14.29 7.15
N LEU A 249 -17.59 -14.02 8.36
CA LEU A 249 -18.36 -14.98 9.15
C LEU A 249 -19.86 -14.76 8.90
N ASN A 250 -20.59 -15.85 8.77
CA ASN A 250 -22.05 -15.81 8.81
C ASN A 250 -22.58 -15.76 10.26
N ALA A 251 -23.89 -15.73 10.42
CA ALA A 251 -24.54 -15.65 11.74
C ALA A 251 -24.24 -16.85 12.64
N GLU A 252 -23.92 -18.01 12.08
CA GLU A 252 -23.57 -19.24 12.78
C GLU A 252 -22.06 -19.32 13.10
N GLY A 253 -21.26 -18.28 12.76
CA GLY A 253 -19.82 -18.25 12.98
C GLY A 253 -19.02 -19.11 11.99
N LYS A 254 -19.60 -19.47 10.85
CA LYS A 254 -18.90 -20.17 9.77
C LYS A 254 -18.39 -19.19 8.74
N VAL A 255 -17.26 -19.55 8.13
CA VAL A 255 -16.67 -18.77 7.04
C VAL A 255 -17.51 -18.92 5.78
N GLU A 256 -17.83 -17.78 5.17
CA GLU A 256 -18.47 -17.70 3.87
C GLU A 256 -17.77 -16.66 2.98
N TYR A 257 -17.98 -16.73 1.68
CA TYR A 257 -17.43 -15.78 0.73
C TYR A 257 -18.53 -14.82 0.27
N GLY A 258 -18.26 -13.50 0.37
CA GLY A 258 -19.26 -12.47 0.15
C GLY A 258 -20.01 -12.55 -1.17
N ALA A 259 -19.34 -13.01 -2.26
CA ALA A 259 -19.94 -13.06 -3.59
C ALA A 259 -21.16 -13.98 -3.72
N ILE A 260 -21.27 -15.00 -2.87
CA ILE A 260 -22.29 -16.06 -2.97
C ILE A 260 -23.34 -15.97 -1.85
N THR A 261 -23.46 -14.79 -1.21
CA THR A 261 -24.40 -14.54 -0.11
C THR A 261 -25.70 -13.90 -0.60
N GLU A 262 -26.76 -13.98 0.21
CA GLU A 262 -28.04 -13.35 -0.10
C GLU A 262 -27.94 -11.82 -0.08
N GLU A 263 -27.07 -11.25 0.74
CA GLU A 263 -26.77 -9.82 0.78
C GLU A 263 -26.19 -9.34 -0.56
N ALA A 264 -25.28 -10.12 -1.15
CA ALA A 264 -24.74 -9.81 -2.47
C ALA A 264 -25.82 -9.93 -3.57
N ARG A 265 -26.70 -10.94 -3.50
CA ARG A 265 -27.86 -11.08 -4.39
C ARG A 265 -28.74 -9.83 -4.34
N ALA A 266 -29.06 -9.36 -3.12
CA ALA A 266 -29.88 -8.16 -2.93
C ALA A 266 -29.22 -6.90 -3.52
N GLY A 267 -27.91 -6.73 -3.29
CA GLY A 267 -27.12 -5.64 -3.89
C GLY A 267 -27.15 -5.68 -5.42
N LEU A 268 -26.96 -6.86 -6.03
CA LEU A 268 -27.03 -7.04 -7.47
C LEU A 268 -28.43 -6.71 -8.04
N ALA A 269 -29.49 -7.10 -7.35
CA ALA A 269 -30.87 -6.80 -7.76
C ALA A 269 -31.11 -5.28 -7.78
N LEU A 270 -30.64 -4.54 -6.76
CA LEU A 270 -30.72 -3.09 -6.72
C LEU A 270 -29.91 -2.44 -7.85
N LEU A 271 -28.68 -2.87 -8.06
CA LEU A 271 -27.82 -2.35 -9.12
C LEU A 271 -28.40 -2.62 -10.51
N SER A 272 -29.01 -3.81 -10.74
CA SER A 272 -29.72 -4.11 -11.99
C SER A 272 -30.91 -3.18 -12.22
N LYS A 273 -31.68 -2.90 -11.15
CA LYS A 273 -32.77 -1.91 -11.21
C LYS A 273 -32.23 -0.53 -11.63
N TRP A 274 -31.14 -0.07 -11.02
CA TRP A 274 -30.56 1.23 -11.31
C TRP A 274 -29.91 1.31 -12.70
N PHE A 275 -29.29 0.23 -13.16
CA PHE A 275 -28.76 0.16 -14.53
C PHE A 275 -29.87 0.27 -15.57
N LYS A 276 -30.97 -0.50 -15.39
CA LYS A 276 -32.17 -0.42 -16.28
C LYS A 276 -32.83 0.94 -16.26
N ALA A 277 -32.77 1.66 -15.15
CA ALA A 277 -33.25 3.03 -15.01
C ALA A 277 -32.29 4.09 -15.62
N GLY A 278 -31.11 3.68 -16.10
CA GLY A 278 -30.10 4.57 -16.68
C GLY A 278 -29.33 5.41 -15.65
N ILE A 279 -29.40 5.05 -14.38
CA ILE A 279 -28.70 5.75 -13.28
C ILE A 279 -27.18 5.46 -13.33
N ILE A 280 -26.82 4.23 -13.70
CA ILE A 280 -25.44 3.78 -13.81
C ILE A 280 -24.94 4.02 -15.23
N ASP A 281 -23.77 4.63 -15.38
CA ASP A 281 -23.11 4.79 -16.68
C ASP A 281 -22.86 3.41 -17.32
N PRO A 282 -23.36 3.16 -18.54
CA PRO A 282 -23.24 1.84 -19.19
C PRO A 282 -21.79 1.44 -19.50
N GLU A 283 -20.85 2.38 -19.55
CA GLU A 283 -19.44 2.10 -19.76
C GLU A 283 -18.75 1.53 -18.50
N PHE A 284 -19.47 1.43 -17.36
CA PHE A 284 -18.89 0.86 -16.12
C PHE A 284 -18.23 -0.50 -16.34
N VAL A 285 -18.72 -1.27 -17.30
CA VAL A 285 -18.19 -2.61 -17.65
C VAL A 285 -16.70 -2.59 -18.01
N THR A 286 -16.24 -1.50 -18.64
CA THR A 286 -14.86 -1.33 -19.09
C THR A 286 -14.07 -0.30 -18.27
N ASP A 287 -14.71 0.33 -17.29
CA ASP A 287 -14.07 1.34 -16.45
C ASP A 287 -13.10 0.71 -15.46
N ASP A 288 -11.99 1.40 -15.29
CA ASP A 288 -11.00 1.22 -14.23
C ASP A 288 -10.95 2.44 -13.30
N ASN A 289 -10.00 2.46 -12.35
CA ASN A 289 -9.87 3.56 -11.41
C ASN A 289 -9.69 4.93 -12.08
N GLY A 290 -8.85 5.01 -13.11
CA GLY A 290 -8.62 6.26 -13.85
C GLY A 290 -9.89 6.72 -14.60
N SER A 291 -10.63 5.79 -15.18
CA SER A 291 -11.86 6.07 -15.92
C SER A 291 -12.95 6.67 -15.03
N ILE A 292 -13.22 6.06 -13.85
CA ILE A 292 -14.26 6.59 -12.93
C ILE A 292 -13.89 7.95 -12.35
N GLN A 293 -12.59 8.18 -12.06
CA GLN A 293 -12.11 9.50 -11.64
C GLN A 293 -12.31 10.54 -12.73
N ASN A 294 -11.92 10.24 -13.98
CA ASN A 294 -12.07 11.14 -15.11
C ASN A 294 -13.55 11.47 -15.39
N LYS A 295 -14.46 10.50 -15.26
CA LYS A 295 -15.89 10.72 -15.42
C LYS A 295 -16.44 11.67 -14.37
N PHE A 296 -16.01 11.57 -13.13
CA PHE A 296 -16.43 12.49 -12.08
C PHE A 296 -15.91 13.91 -12.31
N ILE A 297 -14.63 14.09 -12.59
CA ILE A 297 -14.03 15.43 -12.80
C ILE A 297 -14.43 16.07 -14.14
N SER A 298 -14.87 15.28 -15.12
CA SER A 298 -15.44 15.78 -16.37
C SER A 298 -16.95 16.04 -16.31
N LEU A 299 -17.57 15.94 -15.12
CA LEU A 299 -19.00 16.16 -14.89
C LEU A 299 -19.90 15.16 -15.62
N ARG A 300 -19.44 13.94 -15.84
CA ARG A 300 -20.24 12.87 -16.41
C ARG A 300 -20.98 12.06 -15.32
N THR A 301 -20.39 11.95 -14.12
CA THR A 301 -21.02 11.29 -12.97
C THR A 301 -21.05 12.21 -11.76
N GLY A 302 -22.11 12.13 -10.95
CA GLY A 302 -22.28 12.96 -9.76
C GLY A 302 -21.77 12.35 -8.47
N MET A 303 -21.50 11.05 -8.47
CA MET A 303 -20.94 10.29 -7.34
C MET A 303 -19.67 9.56 -7.78
N PHE A 304 -18.69 9.55 -6.90
CA PHE A 304 -17.44 8.80 -7.05
C PHE A 304 -17.25 7.89 -5.84
N ASP A 305 -17.21 6.57 -6.06
CA ASP A 305 -16.87 5.60 -5.03
C ASP A 305 -15.37 5.66 -4.74
N THR A 306 -14.99 6.04 -3.53
CA THR A 306 -13.60 6.30 -3.17
C THR A 306 -13.31 6.03 -1.71
N GLY A 307 -12.01 5.98 -1.36
CA GLY A 307 -11.53 5.86 0.00
C GLY A 307 -11.30 7.22 0.67
N MET A 308 -11.25 7.19 1.99
CA MET A 308 -10.99 8.37 2.84
C MET A 308 -9.76 9.16 2.40
N TRP A 309 -8.71 8.50 1.93
CA TRP A 309 -7.46 9.17 1.53
C TRP A 309 -7.64 10.23 0.43
N HIS A 310 -8.59 10.08 -0.49
CA HIS A 310 -8.87 11.10 -1.51
C HIS A 310 -9.46 12.39 -0.93
N HIS A 311 -10.11 12.31 0.23
CA HIS A 311 -10.60 13.49 0.94
C HIS A 311 -9.53 14.16 1.81
N LEU A 312 -8.51 13.42 2.24
CA LEU A 312 -7.44 13.91 3.10
C LEU A 312 -6.35 14.66 2.33
N TYR A 313 -5.91 14.11 1.21
CA TYR A 313 -4.82 14.66 0.43
C TYR A 313 -5.32 15.79 -0.47
N LYS A 314 -5.03 17.04 -0.08
CA LYS A 314 -5.33 18.24 -0.90
C LYS A 314 -4.66 18.15 -2.28
N ASP A 315 -3.41 17.67 -2.29
CA ASP A 315 -2.57 17.55 -3.48
C ASP A 315 -2.58 16.12 -4.01
N GLY A 316 -3.42 15.26 -3.45
CA GLY A 316 -3.68 13.93 -3.98
C GLY A 316 -4.32 14.04 -5.35
N TYR A 317 -3.94 13.14 -6.23
CA TYR A 317 -4.31 13.13 -7.65
C TYR A 317 -5.77 13.52 -7.93
N PHE A 318 -6.72 13.01 -7.14
CA PHE A 318 -8.14 13.31 -7.33
C PHE A 318 -8.56 14.66 -6.71
N GLY A 319 -8.12 14.95 -5.49
CA GLY A 319 -8.49 16.18 -4.77
C GLY A 319 -8.01 17.43 -5.49
N GLN A 320 -6.78 17.46 -5.96
CA GLN A 320 -6.23 18.59 -6.70
C GLN A 320 -6.95 18.80 -8.03
N VAL A 321 -7.13 17.73 -8.82
CA VAL A 321 -7.81 17.84 -10.12
C VAL A 321 -9.26 18.30 -9.95
N SER A 322 -9.97 17.85 -8.91
CA SER A 322 -11.32 18.32 -8.61
C SER A 322 -11.33 19.81 -8.23
N ALA A 323 -10.35 20.25 -7.42
CA ALA A 323 -10.21 21.65 -7.05
C ALA A 323 -9.91 22.56 -8.26
N ASP A 324 -9.01 22.13 -9.14
CA ASP A 324 -8.64 22.85 -10.37
C ASP A 324 -9.84 23.01 -11.32
N LYS A 325 -10.76 22.05 -11.30
CA LYS A 325 -12.02 22.12 -12.04
C LYS A 325 -13.15 22.86 -11.30
N GLY A 326 -12.92 23.30 -10.08
CA GLY A 326 -13.90 23.98 -9.24
C GLY A 326 -15.01 23.07 -8.72
N ILE A 327 -14.77 21.76 -8.63
CA ILE A 327 -15.73 20.80 -8.10
C ILE A 327 -15.65 20.82 -6.57
N GLU A 328 -16.78 21.13 -5.92
CA GLU A 328 -16.93 20.99 -4.46
C GLU A 328 -17.16 19.52 -4.13
N LEU A 329 -16.20 18.92 -3.40
CA LEU A 329 -16.34 17.55 -2.92
C LEU A 329 -17.16 17.52 -1.63
N VAL A 330 -18.30 16.82 -1.64
CA VAL A 330 -19.06 16.53 -0.44
C VAL A 330 -18.82 15.07 -0.05
N PRO A 331 -18.23 14.80 1.13
CA PRO A 331 -18.01 13.45 1.59
C PRO A 331 -19.34 12.78 1.98
N GLY A 332 -19.52 11.53 1.57
CA GLY A 332 -20.59 10.68 2.04
C GLY A 332 -20.26 10.03 3.38
N SER A 333 -21.29 9.65 4.11
CA SER A 333 -21.16 8.72 5.25
C SER A 333 -21.46 7.30 4.79
N PRO A 334 -21.05 6.26 5.55
CA PRO A 334 -21.58 4.93 5.34
C PRO A 334 -23.10 4.93 5.36
N LEU A 335 -23.71 4.28 4.37
CA LEU A 335 -25.15 4.25 4.22
C LEU A 335 -25.79 3.33 5.27
N THR A 336 -26.94 3.75 5.78
CA THR A 336 -27.79 2.87 6.59
C THR A 336 -28.44 1.83 5.69
N GLY A 337 -28.22 0.56 6.01
CA GLY A 337 -28.74 -0.57 5.27
C GLY A 337 -30.19 -0.94 5.61
N PRO A 338 -30.76 -1.94 4.93
CA PRO A 338 -32.11 -2.43 5.21
C PRO A 338 -32.29 -3.00 6.63
N ASP A 339 -31.23 -3.42 7.28
CA ASP A 339 -31.19 -3.91 8.67
C ASP A 339 -31.07 -2.79 9.72
N GLY A 340 -31.02 -1.53 9.29
CA GLY A 340 -30.86 -0.36 10.14
C GLY A 340 -29.44 -0.11 10.65
N LYS A 341 -28.46 -0.85 10.15
CA LYS A 341 -27.03 -0.68 10.53
C LYS A 341 -26.24 0.01 9.44
N GLN A 342 -25.05 0.49 9.84
CA GLN A 342 -24.09 1.09 8.93
C GLN A 342 -22.87 0.20 8.78
N TYR A 343 -22.45 0.03 7.54
CA TYR A 343 -21.26 -0.74 7.18
C TYR A 343 -20.41 0.06 6.21
N ALA A 344 -19.10 -0.06 6.36
CA ALA A 344 -18.14 0.53 5.42
C ALA A 344 -17.18 -0.55 4.91
N PHE A 345 -16.95 -0.57 3.62
CA PHE A 345 -15.90 -1.40 3.03
C PHE A 345 -14.51 -0.87 3.42
N SER A 346 -13.58 -1.76 3.71
CA SER A 346 -12.19 -1.42 4.02
C SER A 346 -11.24 -2.36 3.28
N ASN A 347 -10.09 -1.82 2.86
CA ASN A 347 -8.97 -2.64 2.39
C ASN A 347 -8.24 -3.36 3.54
N GLY A 348 -8.56 -2.98 4.81
CA GLY A 348 -7.82 -3.41 5.98
C GLY A 348 -6.46 -2.72 6.14
N ALA A 349 -5.91 -2.79 7.34
CA ALA A 349 -4.64 -2.17 7.66
C ALA A 349 -3.43 -2.97 7.20
N LEU A 350 -3.54 -4.30 7.15
CA LEU A 350 -2.42 -5.19 6.90
C LEU A 350 -1.90 -5.08 5.48
N GLN A 351 -0.58 -4.98 5.36
CA GLN A 351 0.14 -4.99 4.10
C GLN A 351 1.21 -6.09 4.13
N PRO A 352 1.67 -6.56 2.97
CA PRO A 352 2.81 -7.48 2.93
C PRO A 352 4.00 -6.89 3.68
N PRO A 353 4.75 -7.71 4.44
CA PRO A 353 5.85 -7.25 5.27
C PRO A 353 7.04 -6.72 4.44
N ILE A 354 7.96 -6.04 5.11
CA ILE A 354 9.30 -5.77 4.56
C ILE A 354 10.10 -7.05 4.72
N PHE A 355 10.65 -7.56 3.61
CA PHE A 355 11.40 -8.80 3.58
C PHE A 355 12.91 -8.55 3.71
N PHE A 356 13.64 -9.61 4.05
CA PHE A 356 15.09 -9.57 4.23
C PHE A 356 15.75 -10.73 3.49
N GLY A 357 16.95 -10.51 2.94
CA GLY A 357 17.71 -11.56 2.29
C GLY A 357 18.11 -12.66 3.26
N VAL A 358 18.13 -13.91 2.79
CA VAL A 358 18.39 -15.12 3.58
C VAL A 358 19.71 -15.06 4.38
N GLN A 359 20.71 -14.31 3.91
CA GLN A 359 21.98 -14.12 4.62
C GLN A 359 21.79 -13.52 6.02
N LEU A 360 20.68 -12.77 6.25
CA LEU A 360 20.41 -12.16 7.56
C LEU A 360 19.92 -13.13 8.63
N GLU A 361 19.60 -14.39 8.28
CA GLU A 361 19.35 -15.43 9.29
C GLU A 361 20.59 -15.72 10.15
N LYS A 362 21.80 -15.49 9.60
CA LYS A 362 23.09 -15.80 10.24
C LYS A 362 23.92 -14.56 10.58
N ASP A 363 23.47 -13.37 10.22
CA ASP A 363 24.17 -12.11 10.49
C ASP A 363 23.33 -11.24 11.44
N ASP A 364 23.37 -11.62 12.72
CA ASP A 364 22.63 -10.94 13.79
C ASP A 364 22.99 -9.46 13.88
N LYS A 365 24.27 -9.11 13.70
CA LYS A 365 24.76 -7.73 13.77
C LYS A 365 24.15 -6.87 12.65
N LYS A 366 24.16 -7.38 11.43
CA LYS A 366 23.57 -6.66 10.28
C LYS A 366 22.06 -6.58 10.41
N ARG A 367 21.39 -7.66 10.82
CA ARG A 367 19.94 -7.70 11.08
C ARG A 367 19.53 -6.66 12.12
N GLN A 368 20.20 -6.63 13.28
CA GLN A 368 19.99 -5.61 14.32
C GLN A 368 20.11 -4.21 13.74
N LYS A 369 21.21 -3.94 13.01
CA LYS A 369 21.48 -2.61 12.46
C LYS A 369 20.40 -2.15 11.48
N ILE A 370 19.89 -3.05 10.64
CA ILE A 370 18.78 -2.75 9.72
C ILE A 370 17.48 -2.45 10.48
N LEU A 371 17.14 -3.24 11.51
CA LEU A 371 15.97 -2.98 12.35
C LEU A 371 16.07 -1.64 13.08
N GLU A 372 17.22 -1.28 13.63
CA GLU A 372 17.48 0.04 14.24
C GLU A 372 17.30 1.20 13.24
N ILE A 373 17.74 1.02 11.99
CA ILE A 373 17.53 2.01 10.92
C ILE A 373 16.04 2.16 10.62
N LEU A 374 15.32 1.05 10.46
CA LEU A 374 13.88 1.06 10.19
C LEU A 374 13.08 1.73 11.33
N GLU A 375 13.41 1.41 12.59
CA GLU A 375 12.83 2.07 13.77
C GLU A 375 13.04 3.59 13.72
N TYR A 376 14.29 4.02 13.48
CA TYR A 376 14.65 5.43 13.48
C TYR A 376 13.95 6.22 12.36
N VAL A 377 13.97 5.72 11.14
CA VAL A 377 13.31 6.41 10.01
C VAL A 377 11.78 6.37 10.11
N ALA A 378 11.21 5.41 10.84
CA ALA A 378 9.77 5.28 11.00
C ALA A 378 9.21 6.10 12.18
N THR A 379 9.96 6.25 13.29
CA THR A 379 9.40 6.71 14.57
C THR A 379 10.14 7.86 15.24
N ASP A 380 11.40 8.13 14.86
CA ASP A 380 12.13 9.28 15.37
C ASP A 380 11.81 10.53 14.56
N LYS A 381 11.60 11.68 15.21
CA LYS A 381 11.21 12.92 14.52
C LYS A 381 12.21 13.30 13.43
N GLU A 382 13.51 13.34 13.74
CA GLU A 382 14.55 13.74 12.80
C GLU A 382 14.68 12.72 11.66
N GLY A 383 14.73 11.42 12.00
CA GLY A 383 14.81 10.32 11.05
C GLY A 383 13.60 10.30 10.10
N TYR A 384 12.42 10.46 10.66
CA TYR A 384 11.17 10.45 9.91
C TYR A 384 11.06 11.65 8.96
N LEU A 385 11.26 12.88 9.46
CA LEU A 385 11.17 14.08 8.64
C LEU A 385 12.20 14.07 7.51
N THR A 386 13.45 13.71 7.82
CA THR A 386 14.52 13.63 6.82
C THR A 386 14.21 12.59 5.74
N SER A 387 13.79 11.39 6.13
CA SER A 387 13.55 10.30 5.18
C SER A 387 12.24 10.41 4.40
N THR A 388 11.25 11.14 4.95
CA THR A 388 9.89 11.24 4.37
C THR A 388 9.65 12.56 3.63
N PHE A 389 10.23 13.67 4.11
CA PHE A 389 10.01 15.00 3.55
C PHE A 389 11.29 15.67 3.02
N GLY A 390 12.47 15.15 3.38
CA GLY A 390 13.75 15.60 2.87
C GLY A 390 14.43 16.62 3.77
N LYS A 391 14.72 17.82 3.25
CA LYS A 391 15.51 18.84 3.92
C LYS A 391 14.65 20.05 4.24
N GLU A 392 14.57 20.40 5.53
CA GLU A 392 13.84 21.58 5.99
C GLU A 392 14.41 22.87 5.36
N GLY A 393 13.53 23.76 4.94
CA GLY A 393 13.86 24.99 4.20
C GLY A 393 14.16 24.76 2.71
N VAL A 394 14.20 23.50 2.23
CA VAL A 394 14.45 23.16 0.82
C VAL A 394 13.25 22.46 0.19
N THR A 395 12.78 21.37 0.80
CA THR A 395 11.65 20.59 0.29
C THR A 395 10.40 20.72 1.16
N TYR A 396 10.55 21.06 2.42
CA TYR A 396 9.45 21.34 3.33
C TYR A 396 9.82 22.40 4.37
N ASN A 397 8.80 23.00 5.01
CA ASN A 397 8.91 23.80 6.22
C ASN A 397 7.98 23.21 7.28
N LEU A 398 8.34 23.32 8.57
CA LEU A 398 7.44 22.94 9.65
C LEU A 398 6.53 24.12 10.04
N GLU A 399 5.23 23.93 9.97
CA GLU A 399 4.20 24.79 10.55
C GLU A 399 3.59 24.07 11.77
N GLY A 400 4.15 24.32 12.95
CA GLY A 400 3.89 23.48 14.12
C GLY A 400 4.47 22.09 13.94
N ASP A 401 3.60 21.06 13.91
CA ASP A 401 4.01 19.69 13.56
C ASP A 401 3.84 19.37 12.06
N LEU A 402 3.06 20.15 11.30
CA LEU A 402 2.78 19.88 9.90
C LEU A 402 3.99 20.18 9.02
N ALA A 403 4.42 19.21 8.20
CA ALA A 403 5.41 19.41 7.15
C ALA A 403 4.71 19.92 5.88
N VAL A 404 4.92 21.20 5.59
CA VAL A 404 4.35 21.86 4.40
C VAL A 404 5.38 21.89 3.29
N ALA A 405 5.02 21.37 2.12
CA ALA A 405 5.91 21.36 0.95
C ALA A 405 6.30 22.79 0.53
N VAL A 406 7.56 22.97 0.16
CA VAL A 406 8.05 24.21 -0.46
C VAL A 406 7.60 24.21 -1.91
N GLU A 407 7.01 25.33 -2.38
CA GLU A 407 6.71 25.53 -3.80
C GLU A 407 8.02 25.71 -4.58
N ASP A 408 8.16 25.03 -5.72
CA ASP A 408 9.35 25.06 -6.57
C ASP A 408 10.67 24.83 -5.81
N PRO A 409 10.85 23.67 -5.15
CA PRO A 409 12.03 23.42 -4.33
C PRO A 409 13.30 23.40 -5.19
N ALA A 410 14.41 23.89 -4.63
CA ALA A 410 15.69 23.92 -5.31
C ALA A 410 16.27 22.54 -5.61
N GLU A 411 15.83 21.51 -4.88
CA GLU A 411 16.19 20.10 -5.07
C GLU A 411 14.92 19.25 -5.04
N THR A 412 14.81 18.26 -5.92
CA THR A 412 13.68 17.32 -5.96
C THR A 412 13.75 16.33 -4.80
N LEU A 413 12.60 15.76 -4.42
CA LEU A 413 12.57 14.67 -3.42
C LEU A 413 13.42 13.47 -3.88
N ALA A 414 13.40 13.16 -5.18
CA ALA A 414 14.20 12.08 -5.76
C ALA A 414 15.70 12.38 -5.74
N ALA A 415 16.12 13.64 -5.99
CA ALA A 415 17.53 14.05 -5.87
C ALA A 415 18.04 13.90 -4.43
N LEU A 416 17.20 14.18 -3.44
CA LEU A 416 17.53 13.98 -2.02
C LEU A 416 17.43 12.52 -1.55
N GLY A 417 16.81 11.62 -2.30
CA GLY A 417 16.59 10.21 -1.93
C GLY A 417 15.43 9.98 -0.95
N VAL A 418 14.48 10.90 -0.92
CA VAL A 418 13.32 10.87 -0.04
C VAL A 418 12.41 9.68 -0.37
N GLY A 419 11.94 9.00 0.68
CA GLY A 419 11.02 7.86 0.58
C GLY A 419 11.66 6.52 0.25
N PHE A 420 12.85 6.48 -0.35
CA PHE A 420 13.49 5.22 -0.74
C PHE A 420 13.95 4.39 0.46
N TYR A 421 14.47 5.03 1.51
CA TYR A 421 14.98 4.37 2.71
C TYR A 421 13.96 4.27 3.84
N ASN A 422 12.76 4.81 3.66
CA ASN A 422 11.67 4.72 4.63
C ASN A 422 10.42 4.07 4.00
N PRO A 423 10.40 2.73 3.86
CA PRO A 423 9.23 2.03 3.33
C PRO A 423 8.02 2.08 4.27
N LEU A 424 8.21 2.60 5.48
CA LEU A 424 7.20 2.79 6.52
C LEU A 424 6.68 4.24 6.58
N GLY A 425 7.23 5.13 5.77
CA GLY A 425 6.79 6.53 5.67
C GLY A 425 5.31 6.66 5.32
N GLY A 426 4.57 7.54 6.04
CA GLY A 426 3.14 7.73 5.87
C GLY A 426 2.25 6.59 6.38
N LYS A 427 2.82 5.59 7.06
CA LYS A 427 2.10 4.42 7.55
C LYS A 427 1.98 4.37 9.08
N VAL A 428 2.86 5.04 9.79
CA VAL A 428 2.91 5.11 11.27
C VAL A 428 1.90 6.14 11.76
N GLU A 429 0.91 5.72 12.55
CA GLU A 429 -0.17 6.61 13.03
C GLU A 429 0.39 7.75 13.90
N ALA A 430 1.37 7.48 14.76
CA ALA A 430 2.04 8.49 15.58
C ALA A 430 2.69 9.62 14.78
N MET A 431 3.00 9.39 13.49
CA MET A 431 3.62 10.36 12.57
C MET A 431 2.61 11.08 11.67
N THR A 432 1.34 10.72 11.73
CA THR A 432 0.26 11.31 10.91
C THR A 432 0.18 12.84 11.05
N LYS A 433 0.52 13.38 12.22
CA LYS A 433 0.57 14.84 12.49
C LYS A 433 1.54 15.62 11.60
N TYR A 434 2.54 14.97 11.02
CA TYR A 434 3.46 15.60 10.07
C TYR A 434 2.91 15.66 8.65
N HIS A 435 1.90 14.82 8.34
CA HIS A 435 1.24 14.77 7.03
C HIS A 435 -0.04 15.61 6.96
N PHE A 436 -0.78 15.67 8.06
CA PHE A 436 -2.12 16.26 8.09
C PHE A 436 -2.25 17.26 9.24
N SER A 437 -2.93 18.38 8.95
CA SER A 437 -3.33 19.32 9.99
C SER A 437 -4.31 18.66 10.97
N ALA A 438 -4.41 19.23 12.18
CA ALA A 438 -5.33 18.74 13.21
C ALA A 438 -6.79 18.70 12.71
N ASP A 439 -7.21 19.67 11.89
CA ASP A 439 -8.55 19.72 11.29
C ASP A 439 -8.80 18.56 10.33
N LYS A 440 -7.80 18.17 9.54
CA LYS A 440 -7.91 17.01 8.64
C LYS A 440 -7.94 15.69 9.40
N ILE A 441 -7.17 15.57 10.47
CA ILE A 441 -7.23 14.40 11.36
C ILE A 441 -8.61 14.31 12.00
N ALA A 442 -9.13 15.41 12.54
CA ALA A 442 -10.48 15.47 13.10
C ALA A 442 -11.56 15.15 12.06
N PHE A 443 -11.38 15.63 10.81
CA PHE A 443 -12.25 15.28 9.70
C PHE A 443 -12.24 13.77 9.41
N ARG A 444 -11.06 13.14 9.29
CA ARG A 444 -10.95 11.69 9.12
C ARG A 444 -11.69 10.96 10.24
N ASP A 445 -11.41 11.32 11.49
CA ASP A 445 -11.96 10.66 12.67
C ASP A 445 -13.49 10.80 12.73
N LYS A 446 -14.05 11.93 12.32
CA LYS A 446 -15.50 12.15 12.25
C LYS A 446 -16.20 11.13 11.34
N TYR A 447 -15.58 10.76 10.23
CA TYR A 447 -16.19 9.89 9.22
C TYR A 447 -15.78 8.42 9.33
N THR A 448 -14.77 8.11 10.15
CA THR A 448 -14.25 6.73 10.30
C THR A 448 -14.47 6.15 11.68
N LYS A 449 -14.57 7.00 12.72
CA LYS A 449 -14.84 6.59 14.11
C LYS A 449 -16.31 6.85 14.45
N ILE A 450 -17.21 6.18 13.74
CA ILE A 450 -18.66 6.29 13.91
C ILE A 450 -19.11 5.19 14.88
N ASP A 451 -19.83 5.56 15.93
CA ASP A 451 -20.37 4.60 16.90
C ASP A 451 -21.32 3.60 16.20
N GLY A 452 -21.07 2.33 16.41
CA GLY A 452 -21.87 1.25 15.81
C GLY A 452 -21.54 0.93 14.34
N LEU A 453 -20.58 1.63 13.71
CA LEU A 453 -20.11 1.29 12.38
C LEU A 453 -19.41 -0.07 12.37
N THR A 454 -19.82 -0.94 11.46
CA THR A 454 -19.10 -2.17 11.17
C THR A 454 -18.22 -1.97 9.94
N VAL A 455 -16.91 -2.12 10.12
CA VAL A 455 -15.96 -2.07 9.00
C VAL A 455 -15.79 -3.49 8.43
N LEU A 456 -16.13 -3.63 7.14
CA LEU A 456 -16.02 -4.89 6.42
C LEU A 456 -14.58 -5.05 5.93
N THR A 457 -13.85 -5.96 6.58
CA THR A 457 -12.47 -6.32 6.23
C THR A 457 -12.41 -7.81 5.93
N ASP A 458 -11.58 -8.20 4.96
CA ASP A 458 -11.41 -9.62 4.61
C ASP A 458 -10.92 -10.43 5.81
N LEU A 459 -11.71 -11.42 6.22
CA LEU A 459 -11.37 -12.32 7.32
C LEU A 459 -10.04 -13.04 7.08
N MET A 460 -9.69 -13.29 5.81
CA MET A 460 -8.46 -13.93 5.36
C MET A 460 -7.43 -12.93 4.84
N GLN A 461 -7.55 -11.65 5.19
CA GLN A 461 -6.58 -10.65 4.78
C GLN A 461 -5.16 -11.06 5.18
N SER A 462 -4.24 -10.94 4.22
CA SER A 462 -2.82 -11.28 4.41
C SER A 462 -2.56 -12.71 4.91
N THR A 463 -3.53 -13.61 4.72
CA THR A 463 -3.40 -15.03 5.09
C THR A 463 -2.90 -15.84 3.91
N VAL A 464 -1.97 -16.76 4.15
CA VAL A 464 -1.55 -17.73 3.16
C VAL A 464 -2.66 -18.77 2.98
N MET A 465 -3.23 -18.80 1.79
CA MET A 465 -4.19 -19.82 1.36
C MET A 465 -3.69 -20.49 0.08
N THR A 466 -3.42 -21.78 0.15
CA THR A 466 -2.91 -22.56 -1.00
C THR A 466 -3.99 -22.74 -2.08
N THR A 467 -5.23 -22.87 -1.66
CA THR A 467 -6.39 -22.98 -2.56
C THR A 467 -6.63 -21.66 -3.30
N LYS A 468 -6.47 -20.51 -2.63
CA LYS A 468 -6.59 -19.19 -3.27
C LYS A 468 -5.56 -19.04 -4.39
N ALA A 469 -4.30 -19.41 -4.15
CA ALA A 469 -3.26 -19.39 -5.19
C ALA A 469 -3.62 -20.27 -6.41
N GLN A 470 -4.36 -21.37 -6.17
CA GLN A 470 -4.75 -22.31 -7.22
C GLN A 470 -5.99 -21.87 -8.00
N TYR A 471 -7.00 -21.29 -7.32
CA TYR A 471 -8.34 -21.10 -7.89
C TYR A 471 -8.74 -19.62 -8.08
N GLU A 472 -8.03 -18.66 -7.51
CA GLU A 472 -8.40 -17.24 -7.52
C GLU A 472 -8.74 -16.71 -8.93
N THR A 473 -7.93 -17.03 -9.93
CA THR A 473 -8.14 -16.52 -11.31
C THR A 473 -9.45 -17.03 -11.90
N ILE A 474 -9.79 -18.30 -11.71
CA ILE A 474 -11.04 -18.85 -12.25
C ILE A 474 -12.25 -18.34 -11.47
N LEU A 475 -12.16 -18.28 -10.14
CA LEU A 475 -13.25 -17.85 -9.27
C LEU A 475 -13.57 -16.37 -9.45
N SER A 476 -12.56 -15.51 -9.51
CA SER A 476 -12.73 -14.08 -9.76
C SER A 476 -13.28 -13.78 -11.15
N THR A 477 -12.85 -14.54 -12.16
CA THR A 477 -13.39 -14.42 -13.52
C THR A 477 -14.86 -14.80 -13.56
N LEU A 478 -15.25 -15.92 -12.96
CA LEU A 478 -16.65 -16.34 -12.86
C LEU A 478 -17.51 -15.29 -12.16
N GLN A 479 -17.03 -14.77 -11.02
CA GLN A 479 -17.72 -13.75 -10.25
C GLN A 479 -17.91 -12.47 -11.07
N THR A 480 -16.84 -11.92 -11.64
CA THR A 480 -16.88 -10.66 -12.39
C THR A 480 -17.83 -10.78 -13.59
N GLN A 481 -17.73 -11.87 -14.35
CA GLN A 481 -18.60 -12.10 -15.50
C GLN A 481 -20.07 -12.20 -15.11
N TYR A 482 -20.37 -12.94 -14.04
CA TYR A 482 -21.75 -13.06 -13.56
C TYR A 482 -22.26 -11.70 -13.05
N TYR A 483 -21.49 -10.97 -12.24
CA TYR A 483 -21.88 -9.70 -11.67
C TYR A 483 -22.18 -8.64 -12.73
N ILE A 484 -21.33 -8.54 -13.76
CA ILE A 484 -21.58 -7.65 -14.90
C ILE A 484 -22.90 -8.03 -15.58
N LYS A 485 -23.12 -9.32 -15.90
CA LYS A 485 -24.35 -9.77 -16.55
C LYS A 485 -25.60 -9.55 -15.68
N ALA A 486 -25.49 -9.73 -14.38
CA ALA A 486 -26.59 -9.48 -13.45
C ALA A 486 -26.94 -7.98 -13.40
N ILE A 487 -25.94 -7.10 -13.30
CA ILE A 487 -26.13 -5.65 -13.26
C ILE A 487 -26.70 -5.14 -14.60
N THR A 488 -26.17 -5.58 -15.74
CA THR A 488 -26.66 -5.17 -17.08
C THR A 488 -28.03 -5.76 -17.42
N GLY A 489 -28.50 -6.72 -16.63
CA GLY A 489 -29.79 -7.40 -16.87
C GLY A 489 -29.72 -8.51 -17.93
N GLU A 490 -28.51 -8.92 -18.33
CA GLU A 490 -28.33 -10.07 -19.22
C GLU A 490 -28.50 -11.43 -18.49
N ALA A 491 -28.35 -11.41 -17.16
CA ALA A 491 -28.63 -12.56 -16.30
C ALA A 491 -29.69 -12.18 -15.25
N ASP A 492 -30.60 -13.12 -14.99
CA ASP A 492 -31.56 -13.00 -13.89
C ASP A 492 -30.84 -13.03 -12.54
N THR A 493 -31.24 -12.15 -11.62
CA THR A 493 -30.61 -12.04 -10.31
C THR A 493 -31.04 -13.13 -9.33
N ASP A 494 -32.07 -13.92 -9.64
CA ASP A 494 -32.53 -15.01 -8.79
C ASP A 494 -32.00 -16.37 -9.27
N LYS A 495 -32.53 -16.91 -10.36
CA LYS A 495 -32.13 -18.25 -10.83
C LYS A 495 -30.68 -18.32 -11.26
N ALA A 496 -30.20 -17.32 -12.01
CA ALA A 496 -28.80 -17.31 -12.46
C ALA A 496 -27.82 -17.10 -11.31
N PHE A 497 -28.24 -16.53 -10.17
CA PHE A 497 -27.42 -16.44 -8.97
C PHE A 497 -27.16 -17.83 -8.36
N ASP A 498 -28.20 -18.66 -8.26
CA ASP A 498 -28.03 -20.01 -7.73
C ASP A 498 -27.13 -20.87 -8.63
N ASP A 499 -27.28 -20.72 -9.96
CA ASP A 499 -26.40 -21.38 -10.93
C ASP A 499 -24.93 -20.89 -10.80
N PHE A 500 -24.74 -19.58 -10.65
CA PHE A 500 -23.41 -18.99 -10.40
C PHE A 500 -22.81 -19.52 -9.09
N LYS A 501 -23.55 -19.50 -8.00
CA LYS A 501 -23.11 -20.02 -6.69
C LYS A 501 -22.68 -21.47 -6.80
N ALA A 502 -23.50 -22.32 -7.42
CA ALA A 502 -23.19 -23.72 -7.62
C ALA A 502 -21.91 -23.92 -8.47
N GLN A 503 -21.76 -23.14 -9.54
CA GLN A 503 -20.59 -23.19 -10.39
C GLN A 503 -19.34 -22.69 -9.67
N TRP A 504 -19.42 -21.60 -8.91
CA TRP A 504 -18.34 -21.03 -8.14
C TRP A 504 -17.81 -22.04 -7.12
N LEU A 505 -18.71 -22.66 -6.32
CA LEU A 505 -18.35 -23.71 -5.36
C LEU A 505 -17.66 -24.90 -6.04
N LYS A 506 -18.20 -25.37 -7.17
CA LYS A 506 -17.65 -26.50 -7.92
C LYS A 506 -16.28 -26.21 -8.54
N SER A 507 -16.00 -24.94 -8.92
CA SER A 507 -14.78 -24.55 -9.62
C SER A 507 -13.58 -24.32 -8.69
N GLY A 508 -13.70 -24.65 -7.40
CA GLY A 508 -12.66 -24.51 -6.39
C GLY A 508 -13.10 -23.71 -5.15
N GLY A 509 -14.22 -22.99 -5.23
CA GLY A 509 -14.70 -22.16 -4.14
C GLY A 509 -15.00 -22.94 -2.85
N GLN A 510 -15.49 -24.19 -2.96
CA GLN A 510 -15.67 -25.04 -1.77
C GLN A 510 -14.32 -25.34 -1.09
N ALA A 511 -13.27 -25.61 -1.87
CA ALA A 511 -11.94 -25.86 -1.31
C ALA A 511 -11.36 -24.61 -0.62
N GLU A 512 -11.60 -23.41 -1.18
CA GLU A 512 -11.21 -22.15 -0.52
C GLU A 512 -11.96 -21.93 0.80
N LEU A 513 -13.27 -22.20 0.84
CA LEU A 513 -14.06 -22.09 2.06
C LEU A 513 -13.62 -23.07 3.14
N ASP A 514 -13.32 -24.32 2.77
CA ASP A 514 -12.86 -25.36 3.70
C ASP A 514 -11.49 -24.99 4.28
N GLU A 515 -10.55 -24.49 3.47
CA GLU A 515 -9.25 -24.00 3.94
C GLU A 515 -9.41 -22.78 4.85
N ALA A 516 -10.21 -21.79 4.44
CA ALA A 516 -10.48 -20.59 5.23
C ALA A 516 -11.12 -20.91 6.59
N GLN A 517 -12.08 -21.84 6.63
CA GLN A 517 -12.72 -22.31 7.87
C GLN A 517 -11.68 -22.95 8.80
N LYS A 518 -10.85 -23.83 8.28
CA LYS A 518 -9.79 -24.49 9.04
C LYS A 518 -8.82 -23.47 9.65
N ILE A 519 -8.36 -22.50 8.85
CA ILE A 519 -7.45 -21.45 9.30
C ILE A 519 -8.11 -20.62 10.41
N TYR A 520 -9.38 -20.25 10.23
CA TYR A 520 -10.13 -19.48 11.23
C TYR A 520 -10.23 -20.24 12.56
N GLU A 521 -10.54 -21.54 12.53
CA GLU A 521 -10.64 -22.39 13.73
C GLU A 521 -9.29 -22.56 14.43
N GLU A 522 -8.20 -22.66 13.68
CA GLU A 522 -6.85 -22.76 14.24
C GLU A 522 -6.42 -21.47 14.94
N ARG A 523 -6.81 -20.30 14.42
CA ARG A 523 -6.52 -18.99 15.01
C ARG A 523 -7.41 -18.65 16.22
N SER A 524 -8.56 -19.28 16.33
CA SER A 524 -9.53 -19.02 17.40
C SER A 524 -9.27 -19.85 18.66
N LYS A 525 -8.30 -20.79 18.62
CA LYS A 525 -7.84 -21.60 19.75
C LYS A 525 -6.75 -20.92 20.54
#